data_a2085c872dafc3a4052a1787bc365584
#
_entry.id   a2085c872dafc3a4052a1787bc365584
#
_cell.length_a   1.000
_cell.length_b   1.000
_cell.length_c   1.000
_cell.angle_alpha   90.00
_cell.angle_beta   90.00
_cell.angle_gamma   90.00
#
_symmetry.space_group_name_H-M   'P 1'
#
loop_
_entity.id
_entity.type
_entity.pdbx_description
1 polymer ?
#
loop_
_entity_poly.entity_id
_entity_poly.type
_entity_poly.pdbx_seq_one_letter_code
_entity_poly.pdbx_strand_id
1 'polypeptide(L)'
;MFALVEALRPKQWTKNLLLFAGVLFSRQFGDGSLVLRAAAGFAAFSLLSGSVYLLNDVMDVKADRLHPKKRHRPIASGRLPVGMAWAALAPVLAVAIAIAIWLGTGFVIVASIYLGLNIAYNLGLKHQVLIDVFILALGFVLRAMAGVELLLPVAPTTALSPWLLVCTFFGALFLGLAKRRRELANSGNGASERRAVLDHYSPELLDGLLLITAATSIMGYALYTIWPATVAKFGTEALLYTVPFVTYGIFRYLYLVRVSENTEDPSHVLLSDRPIGICVLLYLVAVVLILYVRL
;
A
#
# COMPACT_ATOMS: atom_id res chain seq x y z
N MET A 1 25.47 9.36 2.56
CA MET A 1 24.10 9.88 2.65
C MET A 1 23.16 9.28 1.59
N PHE A 2 23.48 9.32 0.29
CA PHE A 2 22.64 8.71 -0.76
C PHE A 2 22.30 7.22 -0.57
N ALA A 3 23.27 6.40 -0.12
CA ALA A 3 23.05 4.98 0.11
C ALA A 3 22.04 4.67 1.22
N LEU A 4 21.96 5.51 2.26
CA LEU A 4 20.95 5.39 3.33
C LEU A 4 19.55 5.72 2.80
N VAL A 5 19.40 6.81 2.05
CA VAL A 5 18.11 7.19 1.44
C VAL A 5 17.64 6.09 0.48
N GLU A 6 18.54 5.52 -0.34
CA GLU A 6 18.23 4.38 -1.21
C GLU A 6 17.77 3.16 -0.42
N ALA A 7 18.40 2.87 0.74
CA ALA A 7 18.01 1.76 1.61
C ALA A 7 16.64 1.94 2.24
N LEU A 8 16.19 3.18 2.50
CA LEU A 8 14.83 3.51 2.95
C LEU A 8 13.77 3.37 1.85
N ARG A 9 14.17 3.08 0.61
CA ARG A 9 13.32 2.78 -0.55
C ARG A 9 12.25 3.84 -0.85
N PRO A 10 12.61 5.08 -1.23
CA PRO A 10 11.64 6.17 -1.51
C PRO A 10 10.59 5.80 -2.55
N LYS A 11 10.93 4.96 -3.55
CA LYS A 11 9.99 4.46 -4.56
C LYS A 11 8.79 3.72 -3.94
N GLN A 12 8.96 3.13 -2.75
CA GLN A 12 7.88 2.41 -2.04
C GLN A 12 7.00 3.35 -1.19
N TRP A 13 7.43 4.60 -0.98
CA TRP A 13 6.65 5.58 -0.22
C TRP A 13 5.34 5.98 -0.90
N THR A 14 5.22 5.78 -2.22
CA THR A 14 3.98 5.97 -2.96
C THR A 14 2.79 5.22 -2.34
N LYS A 15 3.03 4.08 -1.68
CA LYS A 15 2.00 3.31 -0.97
C LYS A 15 1.41 4.09 0.22
N ASN A 16 2.18 5.00 0.80
CA ASN A 16 1.75 5.82 1.92
C ASN A 16 0.89 7.02 1.49
N LEU A 17 0.74 7.29 0.16
CA LEU A 17 -0.22 8.27 -0.35
C LEU A 17 -1.66 7.95 0.07
N LEU A 18 -1.93 6.69 0.43
CA LEU A 18 -3.24 6.27 0.96
C LEU A 18 -3.63 7.02 2.25
N LEU A 19 -2.67 7.56 3.02
CA LEU A 19 -2.97 8.39 4.19
C LEU A 19 -3.73 9.68 3.82
N PHE A 20 -3.54 10.18 2.60
CA PHE A 20 -4.28 11.36 2.13
C PHE A 20 -5.75 11.07 1.82
N ALA A 21 -6.15 9.79 1.72
CA ALA A 21 -7.55 9.43 1.50
C ALA A 21 -8.46 9.98 2.61
N GLY A 22 -8.00 10.02 3.87
CA GLY A 22 -8.74 10.62 4.98
C GLY A 22 -9.12 12.08 4.70
N VAL A 23 -8.15 12.90 4.27
CA VAL A 23 -8.37 14.32 3.93
C VAL A 23 -9.23 14.48 2.69
N LEU A 24 -8.98 13.69 1.64
CA LEU A 24 -9.73 13.75 0.38
C LEU A 24 -11.22 13.48 0.61
N PHE A 25 -11.53 12.40 1.32
CA PHE A 25 -12.92 11.99 1.58
C PHE A 25 -13.56 12.69 2.79
N SER A 26 -12.82 13.51 3.57
CA SER A 26 -13.41 14.37 4.59
C SER A 26 -14.04 15.65 4.02
N ARG A 27 -13.84 15.97 2.73
CA ARG A 27 -14.19 17.24 2.08
C ARG A 27 -13.49 18.47 2.69
N GLN A 28 -12.36 18.26 3.36
CA GLN A 28 -11.60 19.32 4.05
C GLN A 28 -10.21 19.53 3.40
N PHE A 29 -10.07 19.20 2.13
CA PHE A 29 -8.78 19.33 1.42
C PHE A 29 -8.28 20.79 1.32
N GLY A 30 -9.19 21.76 1.48
CA GLY A 30 -8.84 23.18 1.55
C GLY A 30 -8.28 23.64 2.90
N ASP A 31 -8.35 22.81 3.95
CA ASP A 31 -7.76 23.13 5.25
C ASP A 31 -6.27 22.74 5.26
N GLY A 32 -5.41 23.77 5.22
CA GLY A 32 -3.95 23.59 5.23
C GLY A 32 -3.43 22.84 6.47
N SER A 33 -4.12 22.94 7.62
CA SER A 33 -3.72 22.24 8.85
C SER A 33 -3.90 20.74 8.70
N LEU A 34 -4.99 20.28 8.10
CA LEU A 34 -5.29 18.88 7.86
C LEU A 34 -4.36 18.28 6.80
N VAL A 35 -4.07 19.06 5.74
CA VAL A 35 -3.09 18.65 4.72
C VAL A 35 -1.70 18.51 5.32
N LEU A 36 -1.28 19.43 6.20
CA LEU A 36 -0.01 19.34 6.91
C LEU A 36 0.07 18.09 7.80
N ARG A 37 -0.99 17.77 8.54
CA ARG A 37 -1.06 16.54 9.34
C ARG A 37 -0.96 15.29 8.47
N ALA A 38 -1.64 15.26 7.32
CA ALA A 38 -1.54 14.15 6.37
C ALA A 38 -0.12 14.01 5.80
N ALA A 39 0.55 15.12 5.48
CA ALA A 39 1.94 15.13 5.04
C ALA A 39 2.91 14.63 6.13
N ALA A 40 2.69 15.03 7.39
CA ALA A 40 3.44 14.51 8.52
C ALA A 40 3.20 13.01 8.74
N GLY A 41 1.95 12.54 8.64
CA GLY A 41 1.60 11.11 8.68
C GLY A 41 2.26 10.32 7.56
N PHE A 42 2.26 10.86 6.35
CA PHE A 42 2.99 10.30 5.21
C PHE A 42 4.48 10.16 5.49
N ALA A 43 5.10 11.20 6.06
CA ALA A 43 6.51 11.17 6.44
C ALA A 43 6.77 10.11 7.52
N ALA A 44 5.95 10.05 8.59
CA ALA A 44 6.06 9.05 9.64
C ALA A 44 5.97 7.62 9.11
N PHE A 45 4.96 7.30 8.29
CA PHE A 45 4.83 5.96 7.68
C PHE A 45 5.93 5.65 6.68
N SER A 46 6.47 6.66 6.00
CA SER A 46 7.60 6.48 5.09
C SER A 46 8.89 6.12 5.85
N LEU A 47 9.12 6.78 6.98
CA LEU A 47 10.23 6.45 7.87
C LEU A 47 10.04 5.10 8.55
N LEU A 48 8.83 4.76 9.03
CA LEU A 48 8.52 3.46 9.62
C LEU A 48 8.72 2.32 8.61
N SER A 49 8.14 2.44 7.41
CA SER A 49 8.31 1.41 6.38
C SER A 49 9.77 1.32 5.90
N GLY A 50 10.46 2.46 5.80
CA GLY A 50 11.89 2.51 5.48
C GLY A 50 12.74 1.80 6.54
N SER A 51 12.42 1.99 7.83
CA SER A 51 13.08 1.30 8.95
C SER A 51 12.90 -0.21 8.87
N VAL A 52 11.70 -0.68 8.52
CA VAL A 52 11.44 -2.12 8.31
C VAL A 52 12.28 -2.66 7.15
N TYR A 53 12.41 -1.93 6.03
CA TYR A 53 13.27 -2.34 4.92
C TYR A 53 14.75 -2.37 5.31
N LEU A 54 15.20 -1.35 6.05
CA LEU A 54 16.58 -1.26 6.53
C LEU A 54 16.91 -2.44 7.45
N LEU A 55 16.01 -2.75 8.41
CA LEU A 55 16.14 -3.89 9.31
C LEU A 55 16.21 -5.22 8.52
N ASN A 56 15.31 -5.41 7.56
CA ASN A 56 15.27 -6.62 6.74
C ASN A 56 16.54 -6.77 5.92
N ASP A 57 17.03 -5.70 5.26
CA ASP A 57 18.24 -5.75 4.44
C ASP A 57 19.51 -6.02 5.30
N VAL A 58 19.53 -5.60 6.58
CA VAL A 58 20.59 -5.95 7.54
C VAL A 58 20.51 -7.42 7.93
N MET A 59 19.31 -7.93 8.25
CA MET A 59 19.13 -9.34 8.63
C MET A 59 19.45 -10.30 7.48
N ASP A 60 19.06 -9.93 6.26
CA ASP A 60 19.21 -10.76 5.07
C ASP A 60 20.54 -10.54 4.32
N VAL A 61 21.50 -9.76 4.84
CA VAL A 61 22.72 -9.32 4.13
C VAL A 61 23.52 -10.47 3.51
N LYS A 62 23.64 -11.62 4.20
CA LYS A 62 24.37 -12.79 3.71
C LYS A 62 23.66 -13.43 2.51
N ALA A 63 22.34 -13.58 2.59
CA ALA A 63 21.52 -14.14 1.51
C ALA A 63 21.43 -13.16 0.32
N ASP A 64 21.29 -11.87 0.58
CA ASP A 64 21.21 -10.85 -0.46
C ASP A 64 22.51 -10.74 -1.28
N ARG A 65 23.67 -10.97 -0.68
CA ARG A 65 24.99 -11.00 -1.40
C ARG A 65 25.07 -12.11 -2.45
N LEU A 66 24.41 -13.23 -2.21
CA LEU A 66 24.38 -14.38 -3.12
C LEU A 66 23.31 -14.26 -4.20
N HIS A 67 22.35 -13.35 -4.03
CA HIS A 67 21.21 -13.22 -4.93
C HIS A 67 21.54 -12.34 -6.14
N PRO A 68 21.24 -12.73 -7.40
CA PRO A 68 21.64 -11.99 -8.61
C PRO A 68 21.22 -10.52 -8.64
N LYS A 69 19.99 -10.22 -8.24
CA LYS A 69 19.44 -8.84 -8.24
C LYS A 69 19.69 -8.11 -6.91
N LYS A 70 19.52 -8.80 -5.75
CA LYS A 70 19.58 -8.17 -4.43
C LYS A 70 20.99 -7.81 -3.98
N ARG A 71 22.03 -8.45 -4.54
CA ARG A 71 23.44 -8.10 -4.27
C ARG A 71 23.78 -6.63 -4.54
N HIS A 72 22.98 -5.94 -5.34
CA HIS A 72 23.15 -4.51 -5.64
C HIS A 72 22.52 -3.57 -4.61
N ARG A 73 21.76 -4.09 -3.62
CA ARG A 73 21.22 -3.30 -2.53
C ARG A 73 22.34 -2.61 -1.74
N PRO A 74 22.13 -1.41 -1.17
CA PRO A 74 23.17 -0.63 -0.51
C PRO A 74 23.95 -1.40 0.55
N ILE A 75 23.28 -2.20 1.37
CA ILE A 75 23.93 -2.98 2.46
C ILE A 75 24.64 -4.21 1.91
N ALA A 76 23.99 -4.97 1.03
CA ALA A 76 24.57 -6.18 0.44
C ALA A 76 25.82 -5.86 -0.39
N SER A 77 25.81 -4.77 -1.16
CA SER A 77 26.93 -4.28 -1.98
C SER A 77 28.06 -3.63 -1.17
N GLY A 78 27.86 -3.39 0.13
CA GLY A 78 28.86 -2.71 0.97
C GLY A 78 28.86 -1.18 0.86
N ARG A 79 28.01 -0.56 -0.02
CA ARG A 79 27.90 0.90 -0.13
C ARG A 79 27.37 1.55 1.16
N LEU A 80 26.58 0.81 1.95
CA LEU A 80 26.15 1.18 3.29
C LEU A 80 26.65 0.11 4.27
N PRO A 81 27.64 0.42 5.10
CA PRO A 81 28.14 -0.52 6.13
C PRO A 81 27.02 -0.93 7.10
N VAL A 82 27.00 -2.21 7.51
CA VAL A 82 25.99 -2.76 8.42
C VAL A 82 25.93 -1.97 9.74
N GLY A 83 27.09 -1.58 10.30
CA GLY A 83 27.14 -0.76 11.51
C GLY A 83 26.49 0.61 11.34
N MET A 84 26.67 1.25 10.18
CA MET A 84 25.99 2.53 9.87
C MET A 84 24.47 2.34 9.68
N ALA A 85 24.05 1.22 9.10
CA ALA A 85 22.62 0.90 8.96
C ALA A 85 21.96 0.74 10.34
N TRP A 86 22.59 0.02 11.27
CA TRP A 86 22.13 -0.08 12.66
C TRP A 86 22.11 1.27 13.38
N ALA A 87 23.17 2.07 13.24
CA ALA A 87 23.25 3.41 13.84
C ALA A 87 22.17 4.38 13.29
N ALA A 88 21.81 4.23 12.01
CA ALA A 88 20.76 5.05 11.38
C ALA A 88 19.34 4.62 11.77
N LEU A 89 19.12 3.36 12.16
CA LEU A 89 17.79 2.83 12.48
C LEU A 89 17.17 3.54 13.68
N ALA A 90 17.95 3.76 14.74
CA ALA A 90 17.46 4.40 15.97
C ALA A 90 16.96 5.84 15.74
N PRO A 91 17.73 6.77 15.13
CA PRO A 91 17.25 8.11 14.88
C PRO A 91 16.09 8.17 13.88
N VAL A 92 16.05 7.30 12.85
CA VAL A 92 14.94 7.26 11.90
C VAL A 92 13.65 6.84 12.60
N LEU A 93 13.69 5.80 13.45
CA LEU A 93 12.56 5.39 14.26
C LEU A 93 12.15 6.46 15.29
N ALA A 94 13.12 7.11 15.94
CA ALA A 94 12.84 8.17 16.90
C ALA A 94 12.06 9.33 16.26
N VAL A 95 12.47 9.78 15.07
CA VAL A 95 11.75 10.83 14.32
C VAL A 95 10.34 10.36 13.94
N ALA A 96 10.19 9.13 13.44
CA ALA A 96 8.90 8.59 13.08
C ALA A 96 7.95 8.50 14.29
N ILE A 97 8.45 8.06 15.45
CA ILE A 97 7.69 7.99 16.70
C ILE A 97 7.33 9.38 17.22
N ALA A 98 8.25 10.34 17.17
CA ALA A 98 7.98 11.72 17.58
C ALA A 98 6.84 12.35 16.76
N ILE A 99 6.87 12.16 15.43
CA ILE A 99 5.78 12.61 14.55
C ILE A 99 4.48 11.86 14.91
N ALA A 100 4.53 10.55 15.15
CA ALA A 100 3.35 9.76 15.50
C ALA A 100 2.70 10.24 16.80
N ILE A 101 3.50 10.54 17.84
CA ILE A 101 3.02 11.08 19.12
C ILE A 101 2.37 12.46 18.92
N TRP A 102 2.96 13.32 18.10
CA TRP A 102 2.38 14.63 17.76
C TRP A 102 1.06 14.52 17.02
N LEU A 103 0.89 13.47 16.17
CA LEU A 103 -0.35 13.22 15.44
C LEU A 103 -1.49 12.71 16.34
N GLY A 104 -1.17 12.05 17.46
CA GLY A 104 -2.15 11.62 18.46
C GLY A 104 -2.15 10.11 18.74
N THR A 105 -2.80 9.72 19.84
CA THR A 105 -2.77 8.35 20.37
C THR A 105 -3.30 7.31 19.38
N GLY A 106 -4.40 7.60 18.67
CA GLY A 106 -4.94 6.68 17.66
C GLY A 106 -3.94 6.39 16.55
N PHE A 107 -3.24 7.42 16.07
CA PHE A 107 -2.19 7.25 15.07
C PHE A 107 -1.02 6.41 15.61
N VAL A 108 -0.59 6.61 16.87
CA VAL A 108 0.46 5.80 17.51
C VAL A 108 0.05 4.34 17.57
N ILE A 109 -1.18 4.03 17.96
CA ILE A 109 -1.69 2.66 18.04
C ILE A 109 -1.62 1.99 16.67
N VAL A 110 -2.15 2.64 15.63
CA VAL A 110 -2.15 2.09 14.26
C VAL A 110 -0.72 1.92 13.74
N ALA A 111 0.17 2.88 13.97
CA ALA A 111 1.57 2.81 13.58
C ALA A 111 2.31 1.67 14.30
N SER A 112 2.01 1.43 15.58
CA SER A 112 2.59 0.35 16.37
C SER A 112 2.12 -1.03 15.88
N ILE A 113 0.83 -1.18 15.57
CA ILE A 113 0.29 -2.41 14.97
C ILE A 113 0.94 -2.67 13.61
N TYR A 114 1.09 -1.62 12.78
CA TYR A 114 1.77 -1.71 11.49
C TYR A 114 3.21 -2.20 11.64
N LEU A 115 3.96 -1.63 12.57
CA LEU A 115 5.35 -2.03 12.82
C LEU A 115 5.43 -3.48 13.32
N GLY A 116 4.62 -3.86 14.31
CA GLY A 116 4.56 -5.22 14.85
C GLY A 116 4.22 -6.26 13.78
N LEU A 117 3.22 -5.95 12.93
CA LEU A 117 2.81 -6.83 11.83
C LEU A 117 3.95 -7.03 10.80
N ASN A 118 4.68 -5.97 10.46
CA ASN A 118 5.82 -6.07 9.54
C ASN A 118 7.02 -6.83 10.15
N ILE A 119 7.26 -6.68 11.46
CA ILE A 119 8.28 -7.47 12.17
C ILE A 119 7.87 -8.95 12.15
N ALA A 120 6.64 -9.29 12.52
CA ALA A 120 6.14 -10.68 12.48
C ALA A 120 6.21 -11.28 11.06
N TYR A 121 5.89 -10.49 10.03
CA TYR A 121 6.06 -10.87 8.62
C TYR A 121 7.51 -11.27 8.32
N ASN A 122 8.47 -10.45 8.73
CA ASN A 122 9.88 -10.71 8.47
C ASN A 122 10.42 -11.90 9.28
N LEU A 123 9.91 -12.13 10.50
CA LEU A 123 10.34 -13.24 11.37
C LEU A 123 9.86 -14.62 10.89
N GLY A 124 8.82 -14.70 10.04
CA GLY A 124 8.41 -16.01 9.52
C GLY A 124 7.07 -16.06 8.80
N LEU A 125 6.14 -15.14 9.08
CA LEU A 125 4.81 -15.17 8.49
C LEU A 125 4.81 -15.00 6.96
N LYS A 126 5.89 -14.44 6.38
CA LYS A 126 6.11 -14.37 4.92
C LYS A 126 6.23 -15.73 4.23
N HIS A 127 6.41 -16.81 4.99
CA HIS A 127 6.53 -18.19 4.48
C HIS A 127 5.23 -18.98 4.60
N GLN A 128 4.18 -18.39 5.18
CA GLN A 128 2.87 -19.02 5.34
C GLN A 128 1.95 -18.64 4.18
N VAL A 129 1.36 -19.66 3.54
CA VAL A 129 0.42 -19.51 2.42
C VAL A 129 -0.76 -18.65 2.84
N LEU A 130 -1.17 -17.73 1.99
CA LEU A 130 -2.22 -16.72 2.18
C LEU A 130 -1.88 -15.67 3.25
N ILE A 131 -1.28 -16.06 4.38
CA ILE A 131 -0.90 -15.10 5.43
C ILE A 131 0.05 -14.03 4.88
N ASP A 132 0.94 -14.40 3.97
CA ASP A 132 1.88 -13.48 3.33
C ASP A 132 1.17 -12.34 2.57
N VAL A 133 0.10 -12.63 1.83
CA VAL A 133 -0.68 -11.61 1.11
C VAL A 133 -1.68 -10.89 2.01
N PHE A 134 -2.24 -11.58 3.01
CA PHE A 134 -3.13 -10.99 4.01
C PHE A 134 -2.42 -9.90 4.84
N ILE A 135 -1.20 -10.16 5.30
CA ILE A 135 -0.40 -9.17 6.04
C ILE A 135 -0.11 -7.94 5.16
N LEU A 136 0.21 -8.15 3.88
CA LEU A 136 0.39 -7.04 2.95
C LEU A 136 -0.88 -6.20 2.81
N ALA A 137 -2.04 -6.86 2.66
CA ALA A 137 -3.34 -6.17 2.57
C ALA A 137 -3.69 -5.43 3.86
N LEU A 138 -3.50 -6.04 5.04
CA LEU A 138 -3.67 -5.38 6.33
C LEU A 138 -2.75 -4.16 6.48
N GLY A 139 -1.52 -4.24 5.95
CA GLY A 139 -0.62 -3.09 5.90
C GLY A 139 -1.20 -1.89 5.13
N PHE A 140 -1.99 -2.11 4.07
CA PHE A 140 -2.72 -1.05 3.37
C PHE A 140 -3.93 -0.56 4.19
N VAL A 141 -4.68 -1.45 4.81
CA VAL A 141 -5.79 -1.08 5.72
C VAL A 141 -5.29 -0.19 6.86
N LEU A 142 -4.17 -0.54 7.50
CA LEU A 142 -3.59 0.27 8.57
C LEU A 142 -3.17 1.66 8.08
N ARG A 143 -2.69 1.79 6.82
CA ARG A 143 -2.41 3.11 6.24
C ARG A 143 -3.69 3.94 6.05
N ALA A 144 -4.77 3.32 5.57
CA ALA A 144 -6.06 4.00 5.42
C ALA A 144 -6.62 4.43 6.79
N MET A 145 -6.54 3.55 7.81
CA MET A 145 -6.92 3.87 9.19
C MET A 145 -6.07 5.03 9.74
N ALA A 146 -4.75 4.96 9.60
CA ALA A 146 -3.85 6.03 10.04
C ALA A 146 -4.20 7.38 9.41
N GLY A 147 -4.61 7.38 8.12
CA GLY A 147 -5.06 8.57 7.40
C GLY A 147 -6.33 9.20 7.98
N VAL A 148 -7.15 8.46 8.70
CA VAL A 148 -8.31 8.99 9.44
C VAL A 148 -7.90 9.38 10.86
N GLU A 149 -7.16 8.52 11.57
CA GLU A 149 -6.73 8.73 12.95
C GLU A 149 -5.92 10.02 13.14
N LEU A 150 -5.08 10.40 12.17
CA LEU A 150 -4.33 11.66 12.24
C LEU A 150 -5.21 12.91 12.19
N LEU A 151 -6.46 12.79 11.71
CA LEU A 151 -7.40 13.92 11.63
C LEU A 151 -8.25 14.06 12.90
N LEU A 152 -8.58 12.96 13.59
CA LEU A 152 -9.49 12.96 14.73
C LEU A 152 -9.17 13.99 15.83
N PRO A 153 -7.90 14.27 16.20
CA PRO A 153 -7.58 15.28 17.21
C PRO A 153 -8.00 16.71 16.86
N VAL A 154 -8.13 17.02 15.57
CA VAL A 154 -8.45 18.37 15.08
C VAL A 154 -9.78 18.44 14.31
N ALA A 155 -10.28 17.29 13.85
CA ALA A 155 -11.56 17.13 13.16
C ALA A 155 -12.30 15.90 13.70
N PRO A 156 -12.86 15.96 14.94
CA PRO A 156 -13.46 14.80 15.62
C PRO A 156 -14.67 14.19 14.90
N THR A 157 -15.29 14.94 14.01
CA THR A 157 -16.42 14.46 13.20
C THR A 157 -16.00 13.58 12.02
N THR A 158 -14.69 13.43 11.79
CA THR A 158 -14.17 12.55 10.75
C THR A 158 -14.41 11.10 11.14
N ALA A 159 -15.33 10.42 10.45
CA ALA A 159 -15.64 9.03 10.71
C ALA A 159 -14.88 8.11 9.76
N LEU A 160 -14.33 7.03 10.31
CA LEU A 160 -13.77 5.94 9.53
C LEU A 160 -14.90 5.19 8.82
N SER A 161 -14.90 5.21 7.49
CA SER A 161 -15.88 4.45 6.71
C SER A 161 -15.51 2.96 6.71
N PRO A 162 -16.40 2.05 7.14
CA PRO A 162 -16.16 0.61 7.01
C PRO A 162 -15.87 0.18 5.56
N TRP A 163 -16.51 0.84 4.60
CA TRP A 163 -16.32 0.57 3.17
C TRP A 163 -14.93 0.95 2.67
N LEU A 164 -14.34 2.01 3.22
CA LEU A 164 -12.94 2.35 2.94
C LEU A 164 -12.01 1.19 3.30
N LEU A 165 -12.25 0.55 4.45
CA LEU A 165 -11.46 -0.59 4.91
C LEU A 165 -11.67 -1.81 4.02
N VAL A 166 -12.95 -2.12 3.69
CA VAL A 166 -13.31 -3.25 2.81
C VAL A 166 -12.69 -3.10 1.43
N CYS A 167 -12.87 -1.94 0.78
CA CYS A 167 -12.31 -1.67 -0.55
C CYS A 167 -10.78 -1.69 -0.53
N THR A 168 -10.16 -1.12 0.50
CA THR A 168 -8.70 -1.13 0.65
C THR A 168 -8.17 -2.54 0.86
N PHE A 169 -8.83 -3.35 1.69
CA PHE A 169 -8.42 -4.72 1.97
C PHE A 169 -8.49 -5.60 0.72
N PHE A 170 -9.64 -5.67 0.06
CA PHE A 170 -9.81 -6.51 -1.12
C PHE A 170 -9.00 -6.02 -2.33
N GLY A 171 -8.90 -4.70 -2.53
CA GLY A 171 -8.03 -4.13 -3.54
C GLY A 171 -6.55 -4.45 -3.31
N ALA A 172 -6.09 -4.40 -2.07
CA ALA A 172 -4.71 -4.76 -1.72
C ALA A 172 -4.46 -6.28 -1.82
N LEU A 173 -5.45 -7.12 -1.45
CA LEU A 173 -5.38 -8.57 -1.67
C LEU A 173 -5.28 -8.89 -3.16
N PHE A 174 -6.11 -8.27 -3.99
CA PHE A 174 -6.06 -8.40 -5.45
C PHE A 174 -4.66 -8.10 -6.00
N LEU A 175 -4.07 -6.96 -5.62
CA LEU A 175 -2.71 -6.59 -6.07
C LEU A 175 -1.64 -7.53 -5.52
N GLY A 176 -1.78 -8.00 -4.27
CA GLY A 176 -0.89 -8.97 -3.65
C GLY A 176 -0.91 -10.32 -4.35
N LEU A 177 -2.10 -10.86 -4.62
CA LEU A 177 -2.30 -12.12 -5.34
C LEU A 177 -1.81 -12.02 -6.79
N ALA A 178 -2.09 -10.90 -7.46
CA ALA A 178 -1.59 -10.63 -8.81
C ALA A 178 -0.06 -10.68 -8.86
N LYS A 179 0.60 -10.12 -7.85
CA LYS A 179 2.05 -10.21 -7.72
C LYS A 179 2.51 -11.65 -7.55
N ARG A 180 1.84 -12.47 -6.71
CA ARG A 180 2.17 -13.90 -6.54
C ARG A 180 1.97 -14.68 -7.85
N ARG A 181 0.88 -14.41 -8.57
CA ARG A 181 0.61 -15.04 -9.86
C ARG A 181 1.73 -14.78 -10.88
N ARG A 182 2.26 -13.57 -10.88
CA ARG A 182 3.38 -13.17 -11.73
C ARG A 182 4.70 -13.79 -11.29
N GLU A 183 5.02 -13.74 -10.00
CA GLU A 183 6.21 -14.36 -9.44
C GLU A 183 6.23 -15.87 -9.78
N LEU A 184 5.06 -16.56 -9.73
CA LEU A 184 4.93 -17.96 -10.08
C LEU A 184 5.16 -18.19 -11.59
N ALA A 185 4.59 -17.36 -12.48
CA ALA A 185 4.78 -17.48 -13.92
C ALA A 185 6.25 -17.29 -14.34
N ASN A 186 6.96 -16.33 -13.70
CA ASN A 186 8.35 -16.01 -14.03
C ASN A 186 9.38 -16.98 -13.40
N SER A 187 8.93 -17.89 -12.51
CA SER A 187 9.83 -18.82 -11.79
C SER A 187 10.33 -19.99 -12.65
N GLY A 188 9.93 -20.09 -13.92
CA GLY A 188 10.33 -21.19 -14.82
C GLY A 188 11.83 -21.27 -15.17
N ASN A 189 12.61 -20.19 -14.97
CA ASN A 189 13.99 -20.06 -15.44
C ASN A 189 15.06 -19.91 -14.35
N GLY A 190 14.74 -20.05 -13.05
CA GLY A 190 15.76 -19.91 -12.00
C GLY A 190 15.30 -20.29 -10.61
N ALA A 191 15.52 -21.54 -10.22
CA ALA A 191 15.15 -22.07 -8.89
C ALA A 191 15.75 -21.28 -7.70
N SER A 192 16.81 -20.51 -7.88
CA SER A 192 17.49 -19.75 -6.81
C SER A 192 16.78 -18.43 -6.43
N GLU A 193 15.84 -17.94 -7.25
CA GLU A 193 15.13 -16.67 -7.00
C GLU A 193 13.74 -16.86 -6.40
N ARG A 194 13.25 -18.10 -6.31
CA ARG A 194 11.89 -18.44 -5.91
C ARG A 194 11.68 -18.25 -4.41
N ARG A 195 10.57 -17.64 -4.02
CA ARG A 195 10.13 -17.64 -2.62
C ARG A 195 9.61 -19.02 -2.26
N ALA A 196 10.02 -19.57 -1.11
CA ALA A 196 9.56 -20.89 -0.65
C ALA A 196 8.02 -21.00 -0.58
N VAL A 197 7.31 -19.92 -0.24
CA VAL A 197 5.84 -19.91 -0.17
C VAL A 197 5.18 -20.16 -1.54
N LEU A 198 5.85 -19.86 -2.66
CA LEU A 198 5.28 -20.05 -4.01
C LEU A 198 5.15 -21.52 -4.39
N ASP A 199 5.89 -22.42 -3.73
CA ASP A 199 5.78 -23.86 -3.96
C ASP A 199 4.42 -24.44 -3.54
N HIS A 200 3.70 -23.71 -2.69
CA HIS A 200 2.39 -24.08 -2.19
C HIS A 200 1.22 -23.40 -2.93
N TYR A 201 1.51 -22.56 -3.93
CA TYR A 201 0.49 -21.93 -4.77
C TYR A 201 0.41 -22.62 -6.13
N SER A 202 -0.81 -22.89 -6.60
CA SER A 202 -1.04 -23.26 -8.00
C SER A 202 -1.53 -22.05 -8.81
N PRO A 203 -1.29 -22.02 -10.14
CA PRO A 203 -1.83 -21.00 -11.02
C PRO A 203 -3.36 -20.91 -10.93
N GLU A 204 -4.05 -22.05 -10.86
CA GLU A 204 -5.52 -22.15 -10.81
C GLU A 204 -6.06 -21.55 -9.51
N LEU A 205 -5.42 -21.84 -8.36
CA LEU A 205 -5.79 -21.24 -7.08
C LEU A 205 -5.64 -19.72 -7.12
N LEU A 206 -4.50 -19.21 -7.62
CA LEU A 206 -4.25 -17.77 -7.70
C LEU A 206 -5.22 -17.10 -8.68
N ASP A 207 -5.53 -17.72 -9.82
CA ASP A 207 -6.49 -17.18 -10.78
C ASP A 207 -7.91 -17.12 -10.18
N GLY A 208 -8.32 -18.15 -9.42
CA GLY A 208 -9.61 -18.15 -8.70
C GLY A 208 -9.69 -17.05 -7.63
N LEU A 209 -8.65 -16.91 -6.80
CA LEU A 209 -8.58 -15.88 -5.77
C LEU A 209 -8.52 -14.47 -6.36
N LEU A 210 -7.87 -14.27 -7.51
CA LEU A 210 -7.86 -13.01 -8.25
C LEU A 210 -9.26 -12.61 -8.71
N LEU A 211 -10.04 -13.55 -9.26
CA LEU A 211 -11.41 -13.27 -9.70
C LEU A 211 -12.32 -12.90 -8.52
N ILE A 212 -12.21 -13.65 -7.41
CA ILE A 212 -12.98 -13.37 -6.19
C ILE A 212 -12.64 -11.98 -5.65
N THR A 213 -11.36 -11.65 -5.50
CA THR A 213 -10.95 -10.36 -4.95
C THR A 213 -11.25 -9.19 -5.89
N ALA A 214 -11.16 -9.37 -7.21
CA ALA A 214 -11.58 -8.40 -8.20
C ALA A 214 -13.08 -8.10 -8.12
N ALA A 215 -13.91 -9.14 -8.13
CA ALA A 215 -15.37 -9.01 -8.03
C ALA A 215 -15.79 -8.34 -6.72
N THR A 216 -15.19 -8.76 -5.59
CA THR A 216 -15.47 -8.18 -4.27
C THR A 216 -15.04 -6.72 -4.19
N SER A 217 -13.89 -6.34 -4.80
CA SER A 217 -13.45 -4.95 -4.84
C SER A 217 -14.40 -4.06 -5.62
N ILE A 218 -14.86 -4.51 -6.80
CA ILE A 218 -15.81 -3.76 -7.64
C ILE A 218 -17.14 -3.62 -6.91
N MET A 219 -17.68 -4.73 -6.37
CA MET A 219 -18.96 -4.72 -5.66
C MET A 219 -18.88 -3.88 -4.37
N GLY A 220 -17.80 -4.05 -3.59
CA GLY A 220 -17.59 -3.25 -2.38
C GLY A 220 -17.55 -1.76 -2.68
N TYR A 221 -16.88 -1.36 -3.76
CA TYR A 221 -16.85 0.03 -4.20
C TYR A 221 -18.24 0.51 -4.66
N ALA A 222 -18.96 -0.27 -5.46
CA ALA A 222 -20.32 0.06 -5.90
C ALA A 222 -21.26 0.25 -4.69
N LEU A 223 -21.24 -0.67 -3.73
CA LEU A 223 -22.02 -0.55 -2.50
C LEU A 223 -21.64 0.68 -1.67
N TYR A 224 -20.34 1.00 -1.59
CA TYR A 224 -19.88 2.23 -0.94
C TYR A 224 -20.52 3.48 -1.55
N THR A 225 -20.61 3.56 -2.89
CA THR A 225 -21.14 4.76 -3.58
C THR A 225 -22.61 5.04 -3.28
N ILE A 226 -23.41 4.00 -3.05
CA ILE A 226 -24.86 4.09 -2.78
C ILE A 226 -25.19 3.90 -1.28
N TRP A 227 -24.18 3.70 -0.42
CA TRP A 227 -24.43 3.49 1.00
C TRP A 227 -25.06 4.72 1.64
N PRO A 228 -26.15 4.58 2.43
CA PRO A 228 -26.90 5.73 2.96
C PRO A 228 -26.02 6.75 3.70
N ALA A 229 -25.04 6.29 4.50
CA ALA A 229 -24.13 7.19 5.21
C ALA A 229 -23.16 7.90 4.25
N THR A 230 -22.79 7.28 3.13
CA THR A 230 -21.95 7.91 2.08
C THR A 230 -22.76 8.98 1.35
N VAL A 231 -23.99 8.66 0.95
CA VAL A 231 -24.90 9.59 0.28
C VAL A 231 -25.22 10.78 1.19
N ALA A 232 -25.54 10.53 2.47
CA ALA A 232 -25.79 11.60 3.44
C ALA A 232 -24.56 12.50 3.65
N LYS A 233 -23.35 11.91 3.70
CA LYS A 233 -22.09 12.64 3.86
C LYS A 233 -21.78 13.56 2.69
N PHE A 234 -21.98 13.08 1.47
CA PHE A 234 -21.61 13.82 0.25
C PHE A 234 -22.77 14.60 -0.36
N GLY A 235 -24.03 14.30 0.03
CA GLY A 235 -25.23 14.94 -0.48
C GLY A 235 -25.55 14.56 -1.92
N THR A 236 -25.01 13.44 -2.42
CA THR A 236 -25.19 13.00 -3.81
C THR A 236 -24.98 11.49 -3.96
N GLU A 237 -25.71 10.89 -4.88
CA GLU A 237 -25.50 9.50 -5.36
C GLU A 237 -24.58 9.44 -6.59
N ALA A 238 -24.11 10.59 -7.09
CA ALA A 238 -23.37 10.67 -8.33
C ALA A 238 -22.01 9.91 -8.29
N LEU A 239 -21.50 9.56 -7.09
CA LEU A 239 -20.34 8.68 -6.98
C LEU A 239 -20.52 7.34 -7.69
N LEU A 240 -21.77 6.89 -7.90
CA LEU A 240 -22.08 5.69 -8.67
C LEU A 240 -21.52 5.75 -10.11
N TYR A 241 -21.49 6.94 -10.72
CA TYR A 241 -20.92 7.13 -12.07
C TYR A 241 -19.40 6.91 -12.15
N THR A 242 -18.72 6.78 -11.03
CA THR A 242 -17.30 6.47 -10.99
C THR A 242 -17.00 4.95 -10.99
N VAL A 243 -18.00 4.10 -10.76
CA VAL A 243 -17.86 2.62 -10.76
C VAL A 243 -17.25 2.07 -12.06
N PRO A 244 -17.61 2.56 -13.27
CA PRO A 244 -17.00 2.10 -14.51
C PRO A 244 -15.47 2.29 -14.57
N PHE A 245 -14.94 3.37 -14.00
CA PHE A 245 -13.49 3.60 -13.94
C PHE A 245 -12.78 2.56 -13.06
N VAL A 246 -13.35 2.26 -11.88
CA VAL A 246 -12.80 1.23 -10.99
C VAL A 246 -12.86 -0.13 -11.66
N THR A 247 -13.97 -0.47 -12.31
CA THR A 247 -14.15 -1.72 -13.05
C THR A 247 -13.14 -1.85 -14.18
N TYR A 248 -12.97 -0.81 -15.00
CA TYR A 248 -11.99 -0.81 -16.08
C TYR A 248 -10.57 -0.96 -15.56
N GLY A 249 -10.21 -0.22 -14.50
CA GLY A 249 -8.88 -0.31 -13.90
C GLY A 249 -8.54 -1.72 -13.42
N ILE A 250 -9.49 -2.40 -12.73
CA ILE A 250 -9.33 -3.78 -12.27
C ILE A 250 -9.23 -4.75 -13.45
N PHE A 251 -10.10 -4.62 -14.46
CA PHE A 251 -10.08 -5.49 -15.65
C PHE A 251 -8.82 -5.29 -16.48
N ARG A 252 -8.39 -4.04 -16.69
CA ARG A 252 -7.13 -3.74 -17.39
C ARG A 252 -5.94 -4.33 -16.65
N TYR A 253 -5.92 -4.25 -15.32
CA TYR A 253 -4.87 -4.84 -14.52
C TYR A 253 -4.86 -6.38 -14.61
N LEU A 254 -6.04 -7.04 -14.56
CA LEU A 254 -6.17 -8.49 -14.79
C LEU A 254 -5.63 -8.89 -16.18
N TYR A 255 -5.95 -8.12 -17.21
CA TYR A 255 -5.42 -8.34 -18.55
C TYR A 255 -3.88 -8.28 -18.55
N LEU A 256 -3.32 -7.23 -17.95
CA LEU A 256 -1.87 -7.06 -17.89
C LEU A 256 -1.17 -8.16 -17.09
N VAL A 257 -1.78 -8.65 -16.01
CA VAL A 257 -1.26 -9.78 -15.24
C VAL A 257 -1.13 -11.04 -16.09
N ARG A 258 -1.99 -11.25 -17.07
CA ARG A 258 -1.97 -12.43 -17.95
C ARG A 258 -1.10 -12.28 -19.19
N VAL A 259 -1.00 -11.09 -19.76
CA VAL A 259 -0.42 -10.87 -21.10
C VAL A 259 1.00 -10.27 -21.06
N SER A 260 1.33 -9.44 -20.06
CA SER A 260 2.61 -8.73 -20.05
C SER A 260 3.70 -9.47 -19.29
N GLU A 261 4.87 -9.67 -19.87
CA GLU A 261 6.00 -10.38 -19.23
C GLU A 261 6.74 -9.53 -18.17
N ASN A 262 6.58 -8.20 -18.16
CA ASN A 262 7.43 -7.26 -17.38
C ASN A 262 6.75 -6.61 -16.16
N THR A 263 5.66 -7.16 -15.62
CA THR A 263 4.83 -6.50 -14.59
C THR A 263 5.02 -7.10 -13.19
N GLU A 264 6.26 -7.19 -12.69
CA GLU A 264 6.53 -7.75 -11.35
C GLU A 264 6.03 -6.86 -10.19
N ASP A 265 6.02 -5.54 -10.34
CA ASP A 265 5.61 -4.60 -9.28
C ASP A 265 4.30 -3.87 -9.65
N PRO A 266 3.20 -4.04 -8.88
CA PRO A 266 1.94 -3.32 -9.11
C PRO A 266 2.12 -1.80 -9.20
N SER A 267 3.03 -1.23 -8.42
CA SER A 267 3.31 0.21 -8.46
C SER A 267 3.91 0.65 -9.81
N HIS A 268 4.71 -0.22 -10.43
CA HIS A 268 5.28 0.05 -11.74
C HIS A 268 4.22 -0.02 -12.84
N VAL A 269 3.28 -0.95 -12.75
CA VAL A 269 2.17 -1.08 -13.72
C VAL A 269 1.29 0.16 -13.73
N LEU A 270 0.92 0.65 -12.54
CA LEU A 270 0.10 1.87 -12.40
C LEU A 270 0.78 3.11 -13.02
N LEU A 271 2.10 3.16 -13.02
CA LEU A 271 2.87 4.29 -13.54
C LEU A 271 3.25 4.14 -15.02
N SER A 272 3.33 2.91 -15.54
CA SER A 272 3.82 2.65 -16.90
C SER A 272 2.72 2.34 -17.91
N ASP A 273 1.57 1.80 -17.49
CA ASP A 273 0.44 1.55 -18.40
C ASP A 273 -0.38 2.82 -18.59
N ARG A 274 -0.26 3.44 -19.76
CA ARG A 274 -0.98 4.68 -20.11
C ARG A 274 -2.49 4.57 -19.94
N PRO A 275 -3.18 3.49 -20.39
CA PRO A 275 -4.62 3.32 -20.18
C PRO A 275 -5.03 3.33 -18.70
N ILE A 276 -4.28 2.66 -17.81
CA ILE A 276 -4.54 2.72 -16.37
C ILE A 276 -4.31 4.13 -15.84
N GLY A 277 -3.20 4.78 -16.23
CA GLY A 277 -2.90 6.14 -15.79
C GLY A 277 -4.00 7.14 -16.18
N ILE A 278 -4.49 7.08 -17.42
CA ILE A 278 -5.61 7.90 -17.90
C ILE A 278 -6.88 7.59 -17.10
N CYS A 279 -7.19 6.30 -16.89
CA CYS A 279 -8.36 5.88 -16.11
C CYS A 279 -8.32 6.42 -14.67
N VAL A 280 -7.18 6.32 -13.99
CA VAL A 280 -6.99 6.85 -12.63
C VAL A 280 -7.13 8.37 -12.61
N LEU A 281 -6.58 9.07 -13.61
CA LEU A 281 -6.72 10.53 -13.72
C LEU A 281 -8.19 10.93 -13.91
N LEU A 282 -8.90 10.29 -14.83
CA LEU A 282 -10.32 10.55 -15.07
C LEU A 282 -11.18 10.23 -13.84
N TYR A 283 -10.88 9.13 -13.13
CA TYR A 283 -11.52 8.80 -11.85
C TYR A 283 -11.32 9.92 -10.83
N LEU A 284 -10.09 10.38 -10.63
CA LEU A 284 -9.79 11.44 -9.67
C LEU A 284 -10.48 12.75 -10.04
N VAL A 285 -10.47 13.12 -11.32
CA VAL A 285 -11.19 14.30 -11.82
C VAL A 285 -12.69 14.17 -11.56
N ALA A 286 -13.29 13.03 -11.90
CA ALA A 286 -14.72 12.78 -11.65
C ALA A 286 -15.05 12.87 -10.16
N VAL A 287 -14.28 12.25 -9.28
CA VAL A 287 -14.47 12.33 -7.82
C VAL A 287 -14.38 13.77 -7.33
N VAL A 288 -13.37 14.54 -7.77
CA VAL A 288 -13.22 15.95 -7.37
C VAL A 288 -14.40 16.77 -7.86
N LEU A 289 -14.84 16.61 -9.11
CA LEU A 289 -15.99 17.33 -9.65
C LEU A 289 -17.27 17.00 -8.87
N ILE A 290 -17.54 15.73 -8.60
CA ILE A 290 -18.72 15.27 -7.85
C ILE A 290 -18.71 15.82 -6.41
N LEU A 291 -17.57 15.75 -5.71
CA LEU A 291 -17.49 16.08 -4.30
C LEU A 291 -17.38 17.58 -4.02
N TYR A 292 -16.69 18.34 -4.90
CA TYR A 292 -16.35 19.74 -4.64
C TYR A 292 -17.08 20.73 -5.54
N VAL A 293 -17.46 20.36 -6.78
CA VAL A 293 -18.20 21.23 -7.71
C VAL A 293 -19.72 21.02 -7.61
N ARG A 294 -20.16 19.90 -6.96
CA ARG A 294 -21.59 19.55 -6.79
C ARG A 294 -22.29 19.39 -8.15
N LEU A 295 -21.81 18.50 -8.98
CA LEU A 295 -22.53 18.04 -10.17
C LEU A 295 -23.68 17.12 -9.77
#